data_1011dab9b4a49b5980244313659fa066
#
_entry.id   1011dab9b4a49b5980244313659fa066
#
_cell.length_a   1.000
_cell.length_b   1.000
_cell.length_c   1.000
_cell.angle_alpha   90.00
_cell.angle_beta   90.00
_cell.angle_gamma   90.00
#
_symmetry.space_group_name_H-M   'P 1'
#
loop_
_entity.id
_entity.type
_entity.pdbx_description
1 polymer ?
#
loop_
_entity_poly.entity_id
_entity_poly.type
_entity_poly.pdbx_seq_one_letter_code
_entity_poly.pdbx_strand_id
1 'polypeptide(L)'
;MEAALALLGIAQDGGVPHAGCSCARCMAAHIEPSLRRHPVACGVRGSDGSLHLIEASRSLPDQMRLWATTLGAEGVARPDSVSLTHVHLGHIDGLGQFGDEVMGCSGLPLFASPSVLETLAKREALGPFSATEV
;
A
#
# COMPACT_ATOMS: atom_id res chain seq x y z
N MET A 1 19.89 2.59 -13.46
CA MET A 1 19.42 1.21 -13.20
C MET A 1 18.14 0.94 -14.00
N GLU A 2 17.77 -0.29 -14.15
CA GLU A 2 16.50 -0.61 -14.80
C GLU A 2 15.32 -0.28 -13.91
N ALA A 3 14.22 0.20 -14.50
CA ALA A 3 12.96 0.30 -13.80
C ALA A 3 12.44 -1.10 -13.42
N ALA A 4 11.79 -1.21 -12.29
CA ALA A 4 11.28 -2.49 -11.79
C ALA A 4 9.87 -2.32 -11.22
N LEU A 5 9.02 -3.32 -11.46
CA LEU A 5 7.68 -3.40 -10.92
C LEU A 5 7.57 -4.65 -10.05
N ALA A 6 7.05 -4.48 -8.83
CA ALA A 6 6.83 -5.56 -7.89
C ALA A 6 5.34 -5.64 -7.52
N LEU A 7 4.75 -6.82 -7.63
CA LEU A 7 3.41 -7.08 -7.08
C LEU A 7 3.54 -7.34 -5.58
N LEU A 8 2.95 -6.48 -4.77
CA LEU A 8 3.04 -6.52 -3.32
C LEU A 8 1.81 -7.15 -2.66
N GLY A 9 0.76 -7.36 -3.43
CA GLY A 9 -0.45 -8.02 -3.02
C GLY A 9 -1.35 -8.31 -4.22
N ILE A 10 -2.10 -9.39 -4.14
CA ILE A 10 -2.97 -9.88 -5.23
C ILE A 10 -4.37 -10.26 -4.76
N ALA A 11 -4.66 -10.12 -3.48
CA ALA A 11 -5.97 -10.44 -2.93
C ALA A 11 -6.94 -9.26 -3.07
N GLN A 12 -8.23 -9.56 -2.94
CA GLN A 12 -9.26 -8.54 -2.77
C GLN A 12 -9.05 -7.74 -1.48
N ASP A 13 -9.80 -6.71 -1.30
CA ASP A 13 -9.75 -5.74 -0.20
C ASP A 13 -9.61 -6.37 1.20
N GLY A 14 -10.25 -7.51 1.42
CA GLY A 14 -10.17 -8.25 2.68
C GLY A 14 -8.85 -8.97 2.93
N GLY A 15 -8.07 -9.27 1.91
CA GLY A 15 -6.89 -10.12 2.04
C GLY A 15 -7.23 -11.58 2.36
N VAL A 16 -6.19 -12.37 2.63
CA VAL A 16 -6.32 -13.74 3.13
C VAL A 16 -5.35 -13.90 4.31
N PRO A 17 -5.79 -14.23 5.54
CA PRO A 17 -7.19 -14.46 5.95
C PRO A 17 -8.03 -13.19 5.87
N HIS A 18 -9.32 -13.37 5.58
CA HIS A 18 -10.30 -12.30 5.49
C HIS A 18 -11.01 -12.13 6.85
N ALA A 19 -11.21 -10.91 7.28
CA ALA A 19 -11.90 -10.63 8.55
C ALA A 19 -13.30 -11.25 8.58
N GLY A 20 -13.59 -12.00 9.64
CA GLY A 20 -14.87 -12.69 9.82
C GLY A 20 -15.07 -13.95 8.96
N CYS A 21 -14.10 -14.35 8.17
CA CYS A 21 -14.20 -15.53 7.29
C CYS A 21 -13.64 -16.77 7.99
N SER A 22 -14.46 -17.82 8.04
CA SER A 22 -14.08 -19.13 8.59
C SER A 22 -13.94 -20.22 7.53
N CYS A 23 -13.78 -19.87 6.25
CA CYS A 23 -13.55 -20.86 5.20
C CYS A 23 -12.21 -21.57 5.37
N ALA A 24 -12.07 -22.74 4.75
CA ALA A 24 -10.85 -23.56 4.90
C ALA A 24 -9.57 -22.79 4.51
N ARG A 25 -9.61 -21.95 3.50
CA ARG A 25 -8.45 -21.14 3.05
C ARG A 25 -8.04 -20.12 4.12
N CYS A 26 -8.99 -19.36 4.65
CA CYS A 26 -8.72 -18.37 5.68
C CYS A 26 -8.25 -19.01 6.99
N MET A 27 -8.88 -20.12 7.37
CA MET A 27 -8.45 -20.86 8.58
C MET A 27 -7.03 -21.41 8.42
N ALA A 28 -6.67 -21.96 7.25
CA ALA A 28 -5.31 -22.39 6.97
C ALA A 28 -4.30 -21.23 7.01
N ALA A 29 -4.66 -20.06 6.49
CA ALA A 29 -3.79 -18.87 6.49
C ALA A 29 -3.58 -18.27 7.89
N HIS A 30 -4.47 -18.51 8.84
CA HIS A 30 -4.23 -18.15 10.24
C HIS A 30 -3.09 -18.97 10.87
N ILE A 31 -2.93 -20.22 10.43
CA ILE A 31 -1.93 -21.16 10.98
C ILE A 31 -0.61 -21.06 10.22
N GLU A 32 -0.69 -21.00 8.87
CA GLU A 32 0.48 -21.04 8.00
C GLU A 32 0.68 -19.68 7.30
N PRO A 33 1.67 -18.86 7.71
CA PRO A 33 1.90 -17.54 7.16
C PRO A 33 2.15 -17.52 5.65
N SER A 34 2.72 -18.58 5.06
CA SER A 34 2.98 -18.68 3.63
C SER A 34 1.71 -18.69 2.76
N LEU A 35 0.56 -19.01 3.38
CA LEU A 35 -0.75 -19.02 2.72
C LEU A 35 -1.45 -17.65 2.75
N ARG A 36 -0.90 -16.68 3.47
CA ARG A 36 -1.46 -15.33 3.54
C ARG A 36 -1.32 -14.61 2.21
N ARG A 37 -2.31 -13.76 1.92
CA ARG A 37 -2.31 -12.91 0.72
C ARG A 37 -2.71 -11.51 1.13
N HIS A 38 -1.89 -10.53 0.74
CA HIS A 38 -2.17 -9.11 0.98
C HIS A 38 -3.14 -8.55 -0.06
N PRO A 39 -3.91 -7.52 0.29
CA PRO A 39 -4.68 -6.77 -0.68
C PRO A 39 -3.79 -6.23 -1.80
N VAL A 40 -4.41 -5.95 -2.94
CA VAL A 40 -3.70 -5.44 -4.13
C VAL A 40 -2.84 -4.23 -3.80
N ALA A 41 -1.58 -4.30 -4.15
CA ALA A 41 -0.66 -3.17 -4.17
C ALA A 41 0.50 -3.47 -5.11
N CYS A 42 1.12 -2.42 -5.62
CA CYS A 42 2.24 -2.52 -6.53
C CYS A 42 3.31 -1.50 -6.16
N GLY A 43 4.56 -1.92 -6.19
CA GLY A 43 5.71 -1.03 -6.04
C GLY A 43 6.43 -0.84 -7.36
N VAL A 44 6.72 0.38 -7.72
CA VAL A 44 7.51 0.73 -8.91
C VAL A 44 8.80 1.40 -8.48
N ARG A 45 9.93 0.87 -8.92
CA ARG A 45 11.21 1.59 -8.82
C ARG A 45 11.52 2.22 -10.17
N GLY A 46 11.68 3.54 -10.17
CA GLY A 46 12.13 4.27 -11.34
C GLY A 46 13.58 3.95 -11.72
N SER A 47 13.98 4.32 -12.94
CA SER A 47 15.37 4.18 -13.39
C SER A 47 16.34 5.09 -12.63
N ASP A 48 15.84 6.12 -11.99
CA ASP A 48 16.57 7.03 -11.10
C ASP A 48 16.67 6.52 -9.65
N GLY A 49 16.05 5.36 -9.36
CA GLY A 49 16.00 4.75 -8.03
C GLY A 49 14.83 5.20 -7.17
N SER A 50 14.01 6.15 -7.63
CA SER A 50 12.79 6.57 -6.92
C SER A 50 11.79 5.43 -6.75
N LEU A 51 11.07 5.43 -5.63
CA LEU A 51 10.12 4.39 -5.25
C LEU A 51 8.70 4.93 -5.25
N HIS A 52 7.82 4.32 -6.01
CA HIS A 52 6.44 4.74 -6.16
C HIS A 52 5.51 3.60 -5.78
N LEU A 53 4.68 3.83 -4.76
CA LEU A 53 3.67 2.86 -4.32
C LEU A 53 2.35 3.12 -5.04
N ILE A 54 1.74 2.07 -5.55
CA ILE A 54 0.38 2.12 -6.10
C ILE A 54 -0.52 1.33 -5.15
N GLU A 55 -1.53 1.97 -4.62
CA GLU A 55 -2.44 1.52 -3.57
C GLU A 55 -1.77 1.44 -2.19
N ALA A 56 -2.51 1.80 -1.14
CA ALA A 56 -2.04 1.77 0.24
C ALA A 56 -2.98 0.95 1.12
N SER A 57 -2.68 -0.34 1.26
CA SER A 57 -3.48 -1.25 2.07
C SER A 57 -3.06 -1.23 3.54
N ARG A 58 -3.91 -1.81 4.40
CA ARG A 58 -3.57 -2.03 5.81
C ARG A 58 -2.36 -2.96 6.02
N SER A 59 -2.02 -3.77 5.00
CA SER A 59 -0.84 -4.66 5.03
C SER A 59 0.46 -3.94 4.67
N LEU A 60 0.47 -2.62 4.68
CA LEU A 60 1.59 -1.79 4.28
C LEU A 60 2.93 -2.18 4.93
N PRO A 61 3.03 -2.50 6.24
CA PRO A 61 4.29 -2.92 6.83
C PRO A 61 4.90 -4.15 6.15
N ASP A 62 4.11 -5.18 5.93
CA ASP A 62 4.57 -6.40 5.27
C ASP A 62 4.87 -6.16 3.79
N GLN A 63 4.07 -5.34 3.13
CA GLN A 63 4.27 -4.99 1.71
C GLN A 63 5.55 -4.18 1.50
N MET A 64 5.87 -3.24 2.36
CA MET A 64 7.13 -2.49 2.31
C MET A 64 8.35 -3.39 2.55
N ARG A 65 8.22 -4.38 3.43
CA ARG A 65 9.29 -5.38 3.64
C ARG A 65 9.45 -6.29 2.42
N LEU A 66 8.34 -6.79 1.88
CA LEU A 66 8.34 -7.60 0.66
C LEU A 66 8.97 -6.84 -0.51
N TRP A 67 8.64 -5.56 -0.66
CA TRP A 67 9.19 -4.72 -1.72
C TRP A 67 10.71 -4.59 -1.61
N ALA A 68 11.23 -4.28 -0.42
CA ALA A 68 12.67 -4.24 -0.20
C ALA A 68 13.34 -5.57 -0.56
N THR A 69 12.77 -6.70 -0.14
CA THR A 69 13.28 -8.02 -0.47
C THR A 69 13.31 -8.27 -1.99
N THR A 70 12.24 -7.89 -2.68
CA THR A 70 12.15 -8.02 -4.15
C THR A 70 13.23 -7.18 -4.86
N LEU A 71 13.59 -6.04 -4.29
CA LEU A 71 14.65 -5.17 -4.81
C LEU A 71 16.07 -5.60 -4.39
N GLY A 72 16.20 -6.68 -3.63
CA GLY A 72 17.49 -7.13 -3.09
C GLY A 72 18.05 -6.22 -2.00
N ALA A 73 17.20 -5.44 -1.33
CA ALA A 73 17.60 -4.49 -0.30
C ALA A 73 17.27 -5.01 1.11
N GLU A 74 18.06 -4.59 2.08
CA GLU A 74 17.76 -4.80 3.49
C GLU A 74 16.72 -3.78 4.00
N GLY A 75 16.07 -4.08 5.13
CA GLY A 75 15.10 -3.20 5.77
C GLY A 75 13.76 -3.17 5.04
N VAL A 76 13.22 -1.98 4.86
CA VAL A 76 11.91 -1.75 4.22
C VAL A 76 12.05 -0.70 3.11
N ALA A 77 11.26 -0.87 2.04
CA ALA A 77 11.17 0.12 0.97
C ALA A 77 10.16 1.20 1.37
N ARG A 78 10.61 2.44 1.51
CA ARG A 78 9.75 3.60 1.78
C ARG A 78 9.46 4.32 0.47
N PRO A 79 8.20 4.57 0.13
CA PRO A 79 7.87 5.24 -1.11
C PRO A 79 8.21 6.73 -1.08
N ASP A 80 8.65 7.24 -2.23
CA ASP A 80 8.80 8.67 -2.50
C ASP A 80 7.49 9.29 -2.99
N SER A 81 6.53 8.48 -3.40
CA SER A 81 5.16 8.89 -3.75
C SER A 81 4.17 7.74 -3.61
N VAL A 82 2.90 8.09 -3.51
CA VAL A 82 1.77 7.14 -3.50
C VAL A 82 0.80 7.52 -4.60
N SER A 83 0.29 6.53 -5.32
CA SER A 83 -0.77 6.69 -6.32
C SER A 83 -1.97 5.82 -5.95
N LEU A 84 -3.17 6.34 -6.13
CA LEU A 84 -4.41 5.62 -5.87
C LEU A 84 -5.25 5.54 -7.14
N THR A 85 -5.80 4.36 -7.41
CA THR A 85 -6.68 4.14 -8.55
C THR A 85 -8.14 4.49 -8.21
N HIS A 86 -8.58 4.16 -7.00
CA HIS A 86 -9.95 4.41 -6.53
C HIS A 86 -10.02 4.28 -5.00
N VAL A 87 -11.21 4.47 -4.41
CA VAL A 87 -11.41 4.56 -2.95
C VAL A 87 -12.05 3.32 -2.32
N HIS A 88 -12.00 2.16 -2.95
CA HIS A 88 -12.38 0.94 -2.27
C HIS A 88 -11.46 0.69 -1.07
N LEU A 89 -11.99 0.09 -0.02
CA LEU A 89 -11.36 0.01 1.30
C LEU A 89 -9.91 -0.52 1.26
N GLY A 90 -9.68 -1.62 0.58
CA GLY A 90 -8.36 -2.28 0.55
C GLY A 90 -7.28 -1.48 -0.19
N HIS A 91 -7.66 -0.43 -0.93
CA HIS A 91 -6.74 0.43 -1.66
C HIS A 91 -6.31 1.68 -0.88
N ILE A 92 -7.05 2.01 0.18
CA ILE A 92 -6.87 3.27 0.93
C ILE A 92 -6.75 3.09 2.45
N ASP A 93 -7.07 1.93 3.00
CA ASP A 93 -7.16 1.75 4.45
C ASP A 93 -5.80 1.76 5.18
N GLY A 94 -4.70 1.73 4.43
CA GLY A 94 -3.35 1.90 4.95
C GLY A 94 -2.84 3.34 4.95
N LEU A 95 -3.55 4.30 4.36
CA LEU A 95 -3.08 5.69 4.21
C LEU A 95 -2.73 6.36 5.55
N GLY A 96 -3.49 6.09 6.60
CA GLY A 96 -3.22 6.64 7.93
C GLY A 96 -1.84 6.26 8.49
N GLN A 97 -1.23 5.18 8.04
CA GLN A 97 0.09 4.75 8.49
C GLN A 97 1.22 5.69 8.03
N PHE A 98 0.99 6.53 7.04
CA PHE A 98 1.96 7.59 6.67
C PHE A 98 1.97 8.76 7.64
N GLY A 99 0.93 8.92 8.47
CA GLY A 99 0.78 10.02 9.39
C GLY A 99 1.69 9.97 10.62
N ASP A 100 1.57 10.99 11.46
CA ASP A 100 2.46 11.25 12.59
C ASP A 100 2.52 10.12 13.62
N GLU A 101 1.44 9.37 13.78
CA GLU A 101 1.38 8.28 14.75
C GLU A 101 2.19 7.05 14.34
N VAL A 102 2.59 6.93 13.06
CA VAL A 102 3.34 5.79 12.54
C VAL A 102 4.61 6.23 11.83
N MET A 103 4.55 6.64 10.55
CA MET A 103 5.75 6.98 9.77
C MET A 103 6.18 8.44 9.89
N GLY A 104 5.30 9.33 10.29
CA GLY A 104 5.60 10.76 10.42
C GLY A 104 5.97 11.44 9.10
N CYS A 105 5.37 11.01 7.99
CA CYS A 105 5.61 11.64 6.70
C CYS A 105 4.98 13.02 6.63
N SER A 106 5.64 13.93 5.90
CA SER A 106 5.14 15.28 5.63
C SER A 106 5.38 15.62 4.17
N GLY A 107 4.34 16.10 3.49
CA GLY A 107 4.44 16.51 2.08
C GLY A 107 4.69 15.37 1.10
N LEU A 108 4.39 14.11 1.48
CA LEU A 108 4.52 12.96 0.58
C LEU A 108 3.58 13.13 -0.61
N PRO A 109 4.09 13.13 -1.85
CA PRO A 109 3.25 13.25 -3.04
C PRO A 109 2.20 12.14 -3.13
N LEU A 110 0.95 12.52 -3.31
CA LEU A 110 -0.19 11.64 -3.52
C LEU A 110 -0.84 11.96 -4.86
N PHE A 111 -0.85 11.00 -5.76
CA PHE A 111 -1.44 11.12 -7.10
C PHE A 111 -2.76 10.35 -7.15
N ALA A 112 -3.83 11.05 -7.46
CA ALA A 112 -5.17 10.47 -7.62
C ALA A 112 -6.06 11.39 -8.42
N SER A 113 -7.18 10.85 -8.93
CA SER A 113 -8.17 11.67 -9.63
C SER A 113 -8.84 12.68 -8.68
N PRO A 114 -9.41 13.78 -9.20
CA PRO A 114 -10.12 14.77 -8.38
C PRO A 114 -11.20 14.16 -7.49
N SER A 115 -11.98 13.21 -8.00
CA SER A 115 -13.03 12.54 -7.23
C SER A 115 -12.50 11.70 -6.07
N VAL A 116 -11.36 11.05 -6.24
CA VAL A 116 -10.68 10.31 -5.18
C VAL A 116 -10.19 11.27 -4.10
N LEU A 117 -9.51 12.34 -4.47
CA LEU A 117 -9.00 13.35 -3.52
C LEU A 117 -10.12 14.03 -2.75
N GLU A 118 -11.24 14.36 -3.40
CA GLU A 118 -12.40 14.93 -2.74
C GLU A 118 -12.99 13.98 -1.68
N THR A 119 -13.09 12.69 -2.01
CA THR A 119 -13.59 11.68 -1.08
C THR A 119 -12.66 11.51 0.12
N LEU A 120 -11.35 11.48 -0.09
CA LEU A 120 -10.35 11.32 0.97
C LEU A 120 -10.27 12.54 1.88
N ALA A 121 -10.42 13.75 1.35
CA ALA A 121 -10.40 14.99 2.14
C ALA A 121 -11.44 14.99 3.26
N LYS A 122 -12.57 14.32 3.05
CA LYS A 122 -13.64 14.15 4.05
C LYS A 122 -13.27 13.21 5.20
N ARG A 123 -12.17 12.47 5.10
CA ARG A 123 -11.72 11.45 6.07
C ARG A 123 -10.45 11.84 6.82
N GLU A 124 -10.00 13.08 6.70
CA GLU A 124 -8.73 13.55 7.28
C GLU A 124 -7.49 12.70 6.90
N ALA A 125 -7.61 11.85 5.88
CA ALA A 125 -6.56 10.93 5.47
C ALA A 125 -5.39 11.60 4.73
N LEU A 126 -5.57 12.85 4.27
CA LEU A 126 -4.59 13.57 3.45
C LEU A 126 -3.55 14.37 4.24
N GLY A 127 -3.65 14.43 5.57
CA GLY A 127 -2.75 15.23 6.41
C GLY A 127 -1.25 15.06 6.10
N PRO A 128 -0.73 13.81 5.93
CA PRO A 128 0.69 13.59 5.66
C PRO A 128 1.09 13.77 4.18
N PHE A 129 0.14 14.12 3.31
CA PHE A 129 0.36 14.14 1.86
C PHE A 129 0.35 15.54 1.27
N SER A 130 1.09 15.70 0.16
CA SER A 130 0.92 16.79 -0.80
C SER A 130 0.16 16.21 -2.00
N ALA A 131 -1.13 16.54 -2.13
CA ALA A 131 -2.00 15.94 -3.12
C ALA A 131 -1.83 16.59 -4.50
N THR A 132 -1.85 15.78 -5.56
CA THR A 132 -1.83 16.23 -6.95
C THR A 132 -2.93 15.51 -7.73
N GLU A 133 -3.75 16.30 -8.41
CA GLU A 133 -4.77 15.79 -9.33
C GLU A 133 -4.12 15.25 -10.60
N VAL A 134 -4.61 14.12 -11.09
CA VAL A 134 -4.17 13.46 -12.32
C VAL A 134 -5.35 13.00 -13.17
#